data_e789b744b2abf2de0ff4e781ca93aaf4
#
_entry.id   e789b744b2abf2de0ff4e781ca93aaf4
#
_cell.length_a   1.000
_cell.length_b   1.000
_cell.length_c   1.000
_cell.angle_alpha   90.00
_cell.angle_beta   90.00
_cell.angle_gamma   90.00
#
_symmetry.space_group_name_H-M   'P 1'
#
loop_
_entity.id
_entity.type
_entity.pdbx_description
1 polymer ?
#
loop_
_entity_poly.entity_id
_entity_poly.type
_entity_poly.pdbx_seq_one_letter_code
_entity_poly.pdbx_strand_id
1 'polypeptide(L)'
;NDVLHAVNWIHGQRASNKNVVIHCALGRGRSVFLLAAYLLMLDKDKTVRDVLNEINAIRKTAGLNMAQLRSLENIHSSKKVTLYPNAWIIANPVSGGGKWPEHRKEICETLGKYYALSVLTTSEEVDGQQLAKHAIESGADVIIAAGGDGTVNEVAAALRHTKIKMGIIPLGTTNALSHALWGIKAKALPVKTACETIIQGHAEAFDIGLCNEELFTLVLGIGFESRMIELANRETKNQSGQLAYLNGLFHAVSENELQKFQANFDGQGWQEMETN
;
A
#
# COMPACT_ATOMS: atom_id res chain seq x y z
N ASN A 1 -10.92 -21.63 -11.53
CA ASN A 1 -9.84 -20.74 -11.01
C ASN A 1 -9.30 -19.78 -12.08
N ASP A 2 -9.16 -20.20 -13.34
CA ASP A 2 -8.53 -19.38 -14.39
C ASP A 2 -9.35 -18.12 -14.75
N VAL A 3 -10.67 -18.21 -14.76
CA VAL A 3 -11.55 -17.05 -15.02
C VAL A 3 -11.45 -16.03 -13.91
N LEU A 4 -11.49 -16.45 -12.64
CA LEU A 4 -11.33 -15.59 -11.48
C LEU A 4 -10.00 -14.82 -11.54
N HIS A 5 -8.93 -15.54 -11.85
CA HIS A 5 -7.60 -14.93 -11.95
C HIS A 5 -7.50 -13.91 -13.08
N ALA A 6 -8.01 -14.27 -14.27
CA ALA A 6 -8.00 -13.39 -15.42
C ALA A 6 -8.86 -12.12 -15.22
N VAL A 7 -10.06 -12.27 -14.64
CA VAL A 7 -10.96 -11.14 -14.35
C VAL A 7 -10.31 -10.18 -13.35
N ASN A 8 -9.70 -10.69 -12.28
CA ASN A 8 -9.04 -9.86 -11.28
C ASN A 8 -7.74 -9.22 -11.81
N TRP A 9 -7.01 -9.89 -12.70
CA TRP A 9 -5.89 -9.27 -13.39
C TRP A 9 -6.34 -8.10 -14.28
N ILE A 10 -7.42 -8.27 -15.07
CA ILE A 10 -8.01 -7.19 -15.86
C ILE A 10 -8.41 -6.03 -14.96
N HIS A 11 -9.06 -6.33 -13.84
CA HIS A 11 -9.50 -5.32 -12.88
C HIS A 11 -8.33 -4.50 -12.33
N GLY A 12 -7.26 -5.13 -11.90
CA GLY A 12 -6.05 -4.46 -11.41
C GLY A 12 -5.38 -3.58 -12.48
N GLN A 13 -5.30 -4.04 -13.74
CA GLN A 13 -4.75 -3.22 -14.81
C GLN A 13 -5.65 -1.98 -15.10
N ARG A 14 -6.97 -2.15 -15.06
CA ARG A 14 -7.93 -1.04 -15.25
C ARG A 14 -7.88 -0.05 -14.09
N ALA A 15 -7.77 -0.53 -12.85
CA ALA A 15 -7.57 0.31 -11.67
C ALA A 15 -6.27 1.14 -11.75
N SER A 16 -5.23 0.59 -12.40
CA SER A 16 -3.98 1.30 -12.70
C SER A 16 -4.07 2.21 -13.94
N ASN A 17 -5.29 2.55 -14.40
CA ASN A 17 -5.58 3.37 -15.58
C ASN A 17 -4.93 2.87 -16.89
N LYS A 18 -4.70 1.56 -16.99
CA LYS A 18 -4.15 0.93 -18.19
C LYS A 18 -5.24 0.43 -19.11
N ASN A 19 -5.00 0.49 -20.41
CA ASN A 19 -5.86 -0.14 -21.40
C ASN A 19 -5.54 -1.62 -21.49
N VAL A 20 -6.59 -2.47 -21.49
CA VAL A 20 -6.46 -3.92 -21.56
C VAL A 20 -7.07 -4.41 -22.87
N VAL A 21 -6.30 -5.20 -23.61
CA VAL A 21 -6.76 -5.89 -24.83
C VAL A 21 -6.98 -7.35 -24.53
N ILE A 22 -8.21 -7.83 -24.72
CA ILE A 22 -8.58 -9.24 -24.55
C ILE A 22 -8.73 -9.85 -25.95
N HIS A 23 -7.89 -10.81 -26.28
CA HIS A 23 -7.95 -11.47 -27.58
C HIS A 23 -7.94 -13.01 -27.47
N CYS A 24 -8.47 -13.65 -28.47
CA CYS A 24 -8.31 -15.08 -28.77
C CYS A 24 -8.07 -15.24 -30.28
N ALA A 25 -8.05 -16.46 -30.81
CA ALA A 25 -7.77 -16.66 -32.24
C ALA A 25 -8.70 -15.85 -33.16
N LEU A 26 -10.02 -15.88 -32.93
CA LEU A 26 -11.02 -15.21 -33.77
C LEU A 26 -11.69 -13.99 -33.10
N GLY A 27 -11.46 -13.79 -31.80
CA GLY A 27 -12.08 -12.70 -31.04
C GLY A 27 -13.61 -12.78 -30.93
N ARG A 28 -14.22 -13.97 -31.08
CA ARG A 28 -15.66 -14.15 -31.11
C ARG A 28 -16.24 -14.89 -29.90
N GLY A 29 -15.54 -15.86 -29.32
CA GLY A 29 -16.02 -16.70 -28.22
C GLY A 29 -15.25 -16.47 -26.93
N ARG A 30 -14.04 -16.99 -26.78
CA ARG A 30 -13.26 -16.95 -25.54
C ARG A 30 -12.99 -15.54 -25.03
N SER A 31 -12.65 -14.59 -25.90
CA SER A 31 -12.46 -13.20 -25.53
C SER A 31 -13.75 -12.53 -25.08
N VAL A 32 -14.87 -12.84 -25.76
CA VAL A 32 -16.20 -12.36 -25.38
C VAL A 32 -16.63 -12.93 -24.04
N PHE A 33 -16.38 -14.20 -23.80
CA PHE A 33 -16.66 -14.87 -22.50
C PHE A 33 -15.95 -14.18 -21.35
N LEU A 34 -14.63 -13.94 -21.49
CA LEU A 34 -13.85 -13.29 -20.43
C LEU A 34 -14.27 -11.84 -20.21
N LEU A 35 -14.55 -11.08 -21.29
CA LEU A 35 -15.05 -9.72 -21.19
C LEU A 35 -16.41 -9.68 -20.50
N ALA A 36 -17.34 -10.58 -20.90
CA ALA A 36 -18.66 -10.66 -20.27
C ALA A 36 -18.58 -11.04 -18.79
N ALA A 37 -17.70 -11.98 -18.42
CA ALA A 37 -17.46 -12.32 -17.02
C ALA A 37 -16.96 -11.11 -16.23
N TYR A 38 -16.05 -10.32 -16.79
CA TYR A 38 -15.55 -9.11 -16.15
C TYR A 38 -16.64 -8.05 -15.98
N LEU A 39 -17.42 -7.76 -17.01
CA LEU A 39 -18.52 -6.77 -16.96
C LEU A 39 -19.61 -7.15 -15.94
N LEU A 40 -19.94 -8.44 -15.84
CA LEU A 40 -20.87 -8.95 -14.82
C LEU A 40 -20.35 -8.81 -13.37
N MET A 41 -19.02 -8.79 -13.18
CA MET A 41 -18.44 -8.56 -11.86
C MET A 41 -18.42 -7.07 -11.49
N LEU A 42 -18.29 -6.18 -12.48
CA LEU A 42 -18.35 -4.73 -12.28
C LEU A 42 -19.76 -4.25 -11.91
N ASP A 43 -20.76 -4.82 -12.55
CA ASP A 43 -22.15 -4.43 -12.34
C ASP A 43 -23.01 -5.66 -12.01
N LYS A 44 -23.29 -5.82 -10.71
CA LYS A 44 -24.00 -6.99 -10.18
C LYS A 44 -25.49 -7.03 -10.51
N ASP A 45 -26.04 -5.90 -10.96
CA ASP A 45 -27.46 -5.77 -11.30
C ASP A 45 -27.74 -6.18 -12.75
N LYS A 46 -26.69 -6.28 -13.60
CA LYS A 46 -26.82 -6.72 -14.98
C LYS A 46 -26.97 -8.23 -15.09
N THR A 47 -27.85 -8.64 -16.00
CA THR A 47 -27.98 -10.05 -16.40
C THR A 47 -26.94 -10.42 -17.46
N VAL A 48 -26.68 -11.73 -17.61
CA VAL A 48 -25.83 -12.25 -18.71
C VAL A 48 -26.30 -11.75 -20.06
N ARG A 49 -27.62 -11.66 -20.26
CA ARG A 49 -28.23 -11.18 -21.51
C ARG A 49 -27.91 -9.71 -21.75
N ASP A 50 -27.99 -8.86 -20.74
CA ASP A 50 -27.74 -7.41 -20.86
C ASP A 50 -26.30 -7.17 -21.30
N VAL A 51 -25.34 -7.82 -20.63
CA VAL A 51 -23.92 -7.70 -20.97
C VAL A 51 -23.61 -8.22 -22.36
N LEU A 52 -24.20 -9.33 -22.78
CA LEU A 52 -24.01 -9.85 -24.15
C LEU A 52 -24.61 -8.92 -25.20
N ASN A 53 -25.76 -8.29 -24.93
CA ASN A 53 -26.36 -7.29 -25.80
C ASN A 53 -25.46 -6.05 -25.94
N GLU A 54 -24.88 -5.55 -24.86
CA GLU A 54 -23.92 -4.42 -24.89
C GLU A 54 -22.69 -4.76 -25.76
N ILE A 55 -22.12 -5.93 -25.56
CA ILE A 55 -20.97 -6.39 -26.37
C ILE A 55 -21.36 -6.50 -27.84
N ASN A 56 -22.53 -7.08 -28.13
CA ASN A 56 -23.02 -7.25 -29.50
C ASN A 56 -23.37 -5.94 -30.19
N ALA A 57 -23.80 -4.93 -29.45
CA ALA A 57 -24.05 -3.58 -29.99
C ALA A 57 -22.77 -2.97 -30.60
N ILE A 58 -21.62 -3.22 -29.96
CA ILE A 58 -20.31 -2.73 -30.42
C ILE A 58 -19.69 -3.69 -31.45
N ARG A 59 -19.81 -4.99 -31.24
CA ARG A 59 -19.21 -6.04 -32.07
C ARG A 59 -20.22 -7.10 -32.47
N LYS A 60 -20.88 -6.90 -33.61
CA LYS A 60 -21.95 -7.79 -34.14
C LYS A 60 -21.54 -9.27 -34.33
N THR A 61 -20.24 -9.56 -34.41
CA THR A 61 -19.72 -10.93 -34.57
C THR A 61 -19.40 -11.60 -33.25
N ALA A 62 -19.64 -10.95 -32.12
CA ALA A 62 -19.44 -11.55 -30.81
C ALA A 62 -20.51 -12.61 -30.55
N GLY A 63 -20.13 -13.76 -30.02
CA GLY A 63 -21.08 -14.82 -29.70
C GLY A 63 -20.45 -15.91 -28.86
N LEU A 64 -21.23 -16.43 -27.92
CA LEU A 64 -20.83 -17.57 -27.10
C LEU A 64 -21.48 -18.85 -27.64
N ASN A 65 -20.75 -19.92 -27.64
CA ASN A 65 -21.38 -21.25 -27.83
C ASN A 65 -22.15 -21.64 -26.55
N MET A 66 -23.00 -22.66 -26.65
CA MET A 66 -23.86 -23.09 -25.54
C MET A 66 -23.09 -23.50 -24.29
N ALA A 67 -21.90 -24.08 -24.43
CA ALA A 67 -21.08 -24.47 -23.29
C ALA A 67 -20.51 -23.21 -22.57
N GLN A 68 -20.05 -22.23 -23.32
CA GLN A 68 -19.57 -20.96 -22.79
C GLN A 68 -20.72 -20.17 -22.13
N LEU A 69 -21.90 -20.13 -22.75
CA LEU A 69 -23.06 -19.45 -22.18
C LEU A 69 -23.45 -20.08 -20.83
N ARG A 70 -23.60 -21.40 -20.76
CA ARG A 70 -23.90 -22.11 -19.50
C ARG A 70 -22.82 -21.88 -18.45
N SER A 71 -21.54 -21.86 -18.84
CA SER A 71 -20.44 -21.57 -17.90
C SER A 71 -20.53 -20.15 -17.37
N LEU A 72 -20.87 -19.16 -18.19
CA LEU A 72 -21.03 -17.77 -17.78
C LEU A 72 -22.24 -17.59 -16.83
N GLU A 73 -23.37 -18.22 -17.14
CA GLU A 73 -24.56 -18.25 -16.26
C GLU A 73 -24.26 -18.91 -14.92
N ASN A 74 -23.50 -20.03 -14.90
CA ASN A 74 -23.08 -20.68 -13.67
C ASN A 74 -22.13 -19.80 -12.82
N ILE A 75 -21.22 -19.09 -13.47
CA ILE A 75 -20.32 -18.15 -12.78
C ILE A 75 -21.15 -17.02 -12.15
N HIS A 76 -22.06 -16.43 -12.91
CA HIS A 76 -22.90 -15.33 -12.46
C HIS A 76 -23.83 -15.75 -11.32
N SER A 77 -24.53 -16.88 -11.43
CA SER A 77 -25.48 -17.38 -10.43
C SER A 77 -24.77 -17.86 -9.15
N SER A 78 -23.60 -18.47 -9.27
CA SER A 78 -22.88 -19.03 -8.13
C SER A 78 -22.25 -17.97 -7.22
N LYS A 79 -22.11 -16.72 -7.68
CA LYS A 79 -21.41 -15.61 -6.99
C LYS A 79 -19.98 -15.98 -6.52
N LYS A 80 -19.37 -17.02 -7.11
CA LYS A 80 -18.04 -17.53 -6.73
C LYS A 80 -16.89 -16.71 -7.30
N VAL A 81 -17.15 -15.94 -8.35
CA VAL A 81 -16.16 -15.01 -8.92
C VAL A 81 -16.51 -13.61 -8.43
N THR A 82 -15.61 -13.01 -7.68
CA THR A 82 -15.73 -11.65 -7.18
C THR A 82 -14.50 -10.87 -7.56
N LEU A 83 -14.65 -9.57 -7.77
CA LEU A 83 -13.50 -8.70 -7.93
C LEU A 83 -12.75 -8.60 -6.60
N TYR A 84 -11.45 -8.70 -6.66
CA TYR A 84 -10.61 -8.46 -5.51
C TYR A 84 -10.55 -6.94 -5.23
N PRO A 85 -10.44 -6.54 -3.97
CA PRO A 85 -10.17 -5.14 -3.64
C PRO A 85 -8.91 -4.64 -4.34
N ASN A 86 -8.94 -3.39 -4.79
CA ASN A 86 -7.79 -2.74 -5.42
C ASN A 86 -6.78 -2.35 -4.34
N ALA A 87 -5.61 -2.98 -4.34
CA ALA A 87 -4.54 -2.62 -3.44
C ALA A 87 -3.36 -2.01 -4.20
N TRP A 88 -2.90 -0.86 -3.71
CA TRP A 88 -1.77 -0.15 -4.26
C TRP A 88 -0.58 -0.25 -3.30
N ILE A 89 0.51 -0.82 -3.79
CA ILE A 89 1.77 -0.88 -3.04
C ILE A 89 2.60 0.33 -3.41
N ILE A 90 2.89 1.17 -2.42
CA ILE A 90 3.84 2.30 -2.53
C ILE A 90 5.15 1.82 -1.93
N ALA A 91 6.12 1.53 -2.77
CA ALA A 91 7.38 0.94 -2.36
C ALA A 91 8.54 1.91 -2.47
N ASN A 92 9.36 1.96 -1.42
CA ASN A 92 10.62 2.69 -1.46
C ASN A 92 11.76 1.71 -1.78
N PRO A 93 12.36 1.78 -2.99
CA PRO A 93 13.34 0.80 -3.45
C PRO A 93 14.67 0.85 -2.70
N VAL A 94 15.01 1.97 -2.04
CA VAL A 94 16.29 2.14 -1.33
C VAL A 94 16.17 1.91 0.19
N SER A 95 14.96 1.73 0.71
CA SER A 95 14.74 1.46 2.13
C SER A 95 15.48 0.22 2.62
N GLY A 96 16.08 0.33 3.80
CA GLY A 96 16.77 -0.77 4.48
C GLY A 96 17.92 -1.38 3.68
N GLY A 97 18.56 -0.57 2.81
CA GLY A 97 19.64 -1.05 1.94
C GLY A 97 19.14 -1.75 0.67
N GLY A 98 17.92 -1.47 0.22
CA GLY A 98 17.39 -2.00 -1.04
C GLY A 98 16.64 -3.32 -0.91
N LYS A 99 15.90 -3.54 0.16
CA LYS A 99 15.15 -4.80 0.41
C LYS A 99 13.95 -5.01 -0.51
N TRP A 100 13.37 -3.93 -1.08
CA TRP A 100 12.21 -4.06 -1.95
C TRP A 100 12.45 -4.95 -3.18
N PRO A 101 13.52 -4.78 -3.98
CA PRO A 101 13.80 -5.68 -5.11
C PRO A 101 13.88 -7.15 -4.72
N GLU A 102 14.42 -7.48 -3.55
CA GLU A 102 14.57 -8.85 -3.06
C GLU A 102 13.22 -9.51 -2.73
N HIS A 103 12.34 -8.76 -2.06
CA HIS A 103 11.06 -9.29 -1.57
C HIS A 103 9.87 -9.03 -2.49
N ARG A 104 10.03 -8.16 -3.52
CA ARG A 104 8.93 -7.77 -4.42
C ARG A 104 8.15 -8.95 -4.99
N LYS A 105 8.86 -9.96 -5.46
CA LYS A 105 8.23 -11.14 -6.09
C LYS A 105 7.36 -11.88 -5.09
N GLU A 106 7.89 -12.20 -3.93
CA GLU A 106 7.17 -12.90 -2.84
C GLU A 106 5.93 -12.11 -2.39
N ILE A 107 6.08 -10.81 -2.15
CA ILE A 107 5.00 -9.92 -1.74
C ILE A 107 3.88 -9.90 -2.79
N CYS A 108 4.23 -9.66 -4.06
CA CYS A 108 3.24 -9.58 -5.13
C CYS A 108 2.55 -10.93 -5.40
N GLU A 109 3.26 -12.05 -5.34
CA GLU A 109 2.68 -13.38 -5.49
C GLU A 109 1.76 -13.76 -4.31
N THR A 110 2.08 -13.31 -3.11
CA THR A 110 1.28 -13.59 -1.91
C THR A 110 0.01 -12.74 -1.88
N LEU A 111 0.14 -11.43 -2.00
CA LEU A 111 -0.99 -10.51 -1.94
C LEU A 111 -1.88 -10.56 -3.19
N GLY A 112 -1.32 -10.85 -4.37
CA GLY A 112 -2.05 -10.94 -5.64
C GLY A 112 -3.06 -12.10 -5.70
N LYS A 113 -3.06 -12.99 -4.71
CA LYS A 113 -4.10 -14.02 -4.55
C LYS A 113 -5.41 -13.47 -3.96
N TYR A 114 -5.33 -12.29 -3.33
CA TYR A 114 -6.43 -11.69 -2.56
C TYR A 114 -6.76 -10.27 -3.01
N TYR A 115 -5.85 -9.60 -3.72
CA TYR A 115 -5.97 -8.22 -4.16
C TYR A 115 -5.67 -8.06 -5.66
N ALA A 116 -6.34 -7.13 -6.31
CA ALA A 116 -5.94 -6.60 -7.60
C ALA A 116 -4.82 -5.58 -7.37
N LEU A 117 -3.55 -5.99 -7.60
CA LEU A 117 -2.38 -5.22 -7.19
C LEU A 117 -1.92 -4.23 -8.25
N SER A 118 -1.64 -3.00 -7.81
CA SER A 118 -0.84 -1.99 -8.50
C SER A 118 0.39 -1.66 -7.67
N VAL A 119 1.54 -1.45 -8.32
CA VAL A 119 2.80 -1.16 -7.65
C VAL A 119 3.37 0.14 -8.19
N LEU A 120 3.65 1.08 -7.30
CA LEU A 120 4.38 2.32 -7.57
C LEU A 120 5.64 2.36 -6.71
N THR A 121 6.69 2.98 -7.21
CA THR A 121 7.94 3.14 -6.48
C THR A 121 8.28 4.60 -6.33
N THR A 122 8.73 4.98 -5.13
CA THR A 122 9.25 6.32 -4.87
C THR A 122 10.55 6.57 -5.61
N SER A 123 10.85 7.83 -5.88
CA SER A 123 12.11 8.31 -6.44
C SER A 123 12.58 9.55 -5.69
N GLU A 124 13.67 10.16 -6.11
CA GLU A 124 14.11 11.45 -5.56
C GLU A 124 13.13 12.58 -5.87
N GLU A 125 12.35 12.45 -6.93
CA GLU A 125 11.42 13.47 -7.43
C GLU A 125 9.97 13.24 -6.95
N VAL A 126 9.61 12.00 -6.61
CA VAL A 126 8.23 11.59 -6.27
C VAL A 126 8.22 10.79 -4.98
N ASP A 127 7.67 11.38 -3.94
CA ASP A 127 7.56 10.78 -2.61
C ASP A 127 6.35 9.84 -2.46
N GLY A 128 6.30 9.15 -1.32
CA GLY A 128 5.22 8.22 -1.01
C GLY A 128 3.86 8.90 -0.83
N GLN A 129 3.83 10.17 -0.40
CA GLN A 129 2.60 10.91 -0.23
C GLN A 129 1.94 11.24 -1.57
N GLN A 130 2.72 11.68 -2.55
CA GLN A 130 2.24 11.96 -3.90
C GLN A 130 1.71 10.70 -4.59
N LEU A 131 2.43 9.58 -4.45
CA LEU A 131 2.00 8.29 -5.00
C LEU A 131 0.75 7.76 -4.32
N ALA A 132 0.61 7.94 -3.01
CA ALA A 132 -0.59 7.56 -2.28
C ALA A 132 -1.81 8.41 -2.68
N LYS A 133 -1.65 9.73 -2.89
CA LYS A 133 -2.71 10.60 -3.43
C LYS A 133 -3.17 10.10 -4.81
N HIS A 134 -2.24 9.78 -5.69
CA HIS A 134 -2.57 9.20 -7.00
C HIS A 134 -3.34 7.87 -6.88
N ALA A 135 -2.96 7.00 -5.94
CA ALA A 135 -3.67 5.75 -5.69
C ALA A 135 -5.10 5.99 -5.17
N ILE A 136 -5.31 6.98 -4.29
CA ILE A 136 -6.63 7.40 -3.79
C ILE A 136 -7.52 7.84 -4.95
N GLU A 137 -7.03 8.75 -5.80
CA GLU A 137 -7.74 9.25 -6.97
C GLU A 137 -8.06 8.14 -7.99
N SER A 138 -7.23 7.10 -8.04
CA SER A 138 -7.43 5.92 -8.88
C SER A 138 -8.36 4.87 -8.28
N GLY A 139 -8.99 5.14 -7.13
CA GLY A 139 -9.97 4.25 -6.51
C GLY A 139 -9.35 3.07 -5.75
N ALA A 140 -8.27 3.29 -5.01
CA ALA A 140 -7.69 2.28 -4.13
C ALA A 140 -8.65 1.95 -2.97
N ASP A 141 -8.83 0.67 -2.69
CA ASP A 141 -9.51 0.18 -1.47
C ASP A 141 -8.51 0.02 -0.31
N VAL A 142 -7.26 -0.30 -0.65
CA VAL A 142 -6.15 -0.50 0.29
C VAL A 142 -4.89 0.14 -0.28
N ILE A 143 -4.14 0.88 0.55
CA ILE A 143 -2.82 1.38 0.19
C ILE A 143 -1.79 0.77 1.14
N ILE A 144 -0.73 0.19 0.58
CA ILE A 144 0.28 -0.55 1.32
C ILE A 144 1.61 0.19 1.21
N ALA A 145 2.10 0.70 2.34
CA ALA A 145 3.43 1.29 2.45
C ALA A 145 4.48 0.17 2.58
N ALA A 146 5.33 0.01 1.58
CA ALA A 146 6.43 -0.95 1.57
C ALA A 146 7.77 -0.22 1.66
N GLY A 147 8.23 0.02 2.88
CA GLY A 147 9.42 0.83 3.13
C GLY A 147 9.78 0.93 4.60
N GLY A 148 10.52 1.97 4.98
CA GLY A 148 10.81 2.33 6.37
C GLY A 148 9.77 3.29 6.96
N ASP A 149 10.04 3.77 8.18
CA ASP A 149 9.13 4.66 8.92
C ASP A 149 8.82 5.96 8.14
N GLY A 150 9.76 6.51 7.36
CA GLY A 150 9.52 7.66 6.50
C GLY A 150 8.45 7.38 5.43
N THR A 151 8.57 6.27 4.71
CA THR A 151 7.56 5.87 3.70
C THR A 151 6.19 5.62 4.33
N VAL A 152 6.17 5.05 5.54
CA VAL A 152 4.93 4.85 6.31
C VAL A 152 4.28 6.18 6.66
N ASN A 153 5.05 7.17 7.13
CA ASN A 153 4.56 8.51 7.45
C ASN A 153 4.04 9.24 6.21
N GLU A 154 4.75 9.19 5.08
CA GLU A 154 4.35 9.81 3.81
C GLU A 154 3.00 9.25 3.33
N VAL A 155 2.82 7.93 3.36
CA VAL A 155 1.57 7.28 2.98
C VAL A 155 0.45 7.61 3.97
N ALA A 156 0.72 7.58 5.28
CA ALA A 156 -0.24 7.94 6.32
C ALA A 156 -0.73 9.39 6.18
N ALA A 157 0.17 10.31 5.82
CA ALA A 157 -0.17 11.72 5.57
C ALA A 157 -1.20 11.87 4.43
N ALA A 158 -1.08 11.09 3.35
CA ALA A 158 -2.05 11.10 2.26
C ALA A 158 -3.39 10.49 2.66
N LEU A 159 -3.38 9.49 3.54
CA LEU A 159 -4.58 8.76 3.98
C LEU A 159 -5.37 9.46 5.08
N ARG A 160 -4.84 10.53 5.66
CA ARG A 160 -5.50 11.32 6.68
C ARG A 160 -6.92 11.70 6.26
N HIS A 161 -7.89 11.48 7.13
CA HIS A 161 -9.32 11.75 6.90
C HIS A 161 -9.98 10.94 5.77
N THR A 162 -9.31 9.89 5.26
CA THR A 162 -9.93 8.94 4.34
C THR A 162 -10.45 7.70 5.08
N LYS A 163 -11.23 6.87 4.40
CA LYS A 163 -11.67 5.55 4.89
C LYS A 163 -10.85 4.40 4.28
N ILE A 164 -9.82 4.73 3.51
CA ILE A 164 -8.98 3.74 2.83
C ILE A 164 -8.09 3.07 3.87
N LYS A 165 -8.05 1.74 3.83
CA LYS A 165 -7.21 0.96 4.74
C LYS A 165 -5.74 1.10 4.38
N MET A 166 -4.89 1.21 5.39
CA MET A 166 -3.44 1.20 5.23
C MET A 166 -2.87 -0.15 5.63
N GLY A 167 -2.04 -0.72 4.76
CA GLY A 167 -1.17 -1.84 5.09
C GLY A 167 0.28 -1.37 5.23
N ILE A 168 1.09 -2.11 5.99
CA ILE A 168 2.50 -1.81 6.19
C ILE A 168 3.33 -3.05 5.89
N ILE A 169 4.34 -2.91 5.04
CA ILE A 169 5.39 -3.92 4.82
C ILE A 169 6.72 -3.30 5.25
N PRO A 170 7.27 -3.74 6.40
CA PRO A 170 8.43 -3.12 7.02
C PRO A 170 9.72 -3.54 6.31
N LEU A 171 10.24 -2.68 5.44
CA LEU A 171 11.48 -2.89 4.69
C LEU A 171 12.61 -1.94 5.11
N GLY A 172 12.37 -1.05 6.07
CA GLY A 172 13.37 -0.14 6.61
C GLY A 172 14.34 -0.82 7.58
N THR A 173 15.16 0.00 8.21
CA THR A 173 16.13 -0.44 9.24
C THR A 173 15.46 -0.54 10.61
N THR A 174 14.71 0.49 11.02
CA THR A 174 14.11 0.59 12.36
C THR A 174 12.71 0.00 12.38
N ASN A 175 11.83 0.42 11.46
CA ASN A 175 10.43 -0.02 11.37
C ASN A 175 9.67 0.09 12.71
N ALA A 176 9.81 1.24 13.37
CA ALA A 176 9.37 1.45 14.74
C ALA A 176 7.86 1.19 14.92
N LEU A 177 7.02 1.70 14.01
CA LEU A 177 5.58 1.47 14.05
C LEU A 177 5.23 -0.02 13.92
N SER A 178 5.86 -0.75 13.01
CA SER A 178 5.62 -2.18 12.84
C SER A 178 6.04 -2.99 14.07
N HIS A 179 7.12 -2.58 14.73
CA HIS A 179 7.55 -3.21 15.99
C HIS A 179 6.58 -2.92 17.14
N ALA A 180 6.01 -1.72 17.20
CA ALA A 180 4.99 -1.36 18.18
C ALA A 180 3.69 -2.18 17.98
N LEU A 181 3.26 -2.36 16.72
CA LEU A 181 2.02 -3.07 16.39
C LEU A 181 2.13 -4.60 16.55
N TRP A 182 3.25 -5.21 16.14
CA TRP A 182 3.37 -6.68 16.03
C TRP A 182 4.42 -7.30 16.97
N GLY A 183 5.17 -6.49 17.69
CA GLY A 183 6.17 -6.96 18.66
C GLY A 183 7.26 -7.83 18.03
N ILE A 184 7.62 -8.93 18.72
CA ILE A 184 8.72 -9.84 18.33
C ILE A 184 8.47 -10.50 16.96
N LYS A 185 7.23 -10.76 16.59
CA LYS A 185 6.89 -11.37 15.28
C LYS A 185 7.36 -10.52 14.11
N ALA A 186 7.29 -9.19 14.24
CA ALA A 186 7.77 -8.26 13.22
C ALA A 186 9.29 -8.34 13.01
N LYS A 187 10.05 -8.78 14.00
CA LYS A 187 11.52 -8.93 13.89
C LYS A 187 11.93 -10.23 13.22
N ALA A 188 11.22 -11.33 13.50
CA ALA A 188 11.61 -12.66 13.02
C ALA A 188 11.28 -12.89 11.55
N LEU A 189 10.07 -12.53 11.12
CA LEU A 189 9.56 -12.74 9.75
C LEU A 189 8.75 -11.52 9.30
N PRO A 190 9.40 -10.37 9.09
CA PRO A 190 8.69 -9.10 8.90
C PRO A 190 7.76 -9.09 7.67
N VAL A 191 8.23 -9.56 6.53
CA VAL A 191 7.45 -9.56 5.28
C VAL A 191 6.29 -10.55 5.34
N LYS A 192 6.52 -11.76 5.83
CA LYS A 192 5.48 -12.79 5.96
C LYS A 192 4.38 -12.34 6.91
N THR A 193 4.75 -11.86 8.10
CA THR A 193 3.79 -11.37 9.11
C THR A 193 2.98 -10.20 8.56
N ALA A 194 3.61 -9.28 7.85
CA ALA A 194 2.93 -8.15 7.22
C ALA A 194 1.91 -8.61 6.17
N CYS A 195 2.30 -9.48 5.26
CA CYS A 195 1.39 -10.01 4.24
C CYS A 195 0.20 -10.76 4.87
N GLU A 196 0.43 -11.60 5.88
CA GLU A 196 -0.62 -12.31 6.60
C GLU A 196 -1.60 -11.34 7.29
N THR A 197 -1.10 -10.29 7.94
CA THR A 197 -1.93 -9.26 8.58
C THR A 197 -2.79 -8.51 7.56
N ILE A 198 -2.19 -8.11 6.43
CA ILE A 198 -2.91 -7.42 5.36
C ILE A 198 -4.01 -8.31 4.78
N ILE A 199 -3.74 -9.60 4.57
CA ILE A 199 -4.71 -10.57 4.05
C ILE A 199 -5.87 -10.81 5.03
N GLN A 200 -5.61 -10.84 6.32
CA GLN A 200 -6.65 -10.95 7.35
C GLN A 200 -7.62 -9.76 7.29
N GLY A 201 -7.15 -8.59 6.84
CA GLY A 201 -7.99 -7.44 6.55
C GLY A 201 -8.58 -6.73 7.76
N HIS A 202 -8.20 -7.12 8.98
CA HIS A 202 -8.57 -6.38 10.18
C HIS A 202 -7.84 -5.04 10.17
N ALA A 203 -8.60 -3.96 10.21
CA ALA A 203 -8.06 -2.60 10.24
C ALA A 203 -8.73 -1.83 11.37
N GLU A 204 -7.93 -1.11 12.13
CA GLU A 204 -8.38 -0.23 13.18
C GLU A 204 -7.94 1.19 12.88
N ALA A 205 -8.75 2.15 13.29
CA ALA A 205 -8.36 3.55 13.23
C ALA A 205 -7.42 3.84 14.41
N PHE A 206 -6.36 4.58 14.15
CA PHE A 206 -5.49 5.10 15.19
C PHE A 206 -5.21 6.58 14.97
N ASP A 207 -4.95 7.28 16.05
CA ASP A 207 -4.64 8.69 16.01
C ASP A 207 -3.22 8.92 15.50
N ILE A 208 -3.04 10.02 14.77
CA ILE A 208 -1.74 10.48 14.30
C ILE A 208 -1.48 11.86 14.86
N GLY A 209 -0.24 12.11 15.25
CA GLY A 209 0.17 13.42 15.73
C GLY A 209 0.61 14.36 14.61
N LEU A 210 0.49 15.66 14.87
CA LEU A 210 1.03 16.72 14.03
C LEU A 210 1.94 17.60 14.89
N CYS A 211 3.12 17.87 14.38
CA CYS A 211 4.03 18.85 14.98
C CYS A 211 4.42 19.87 13.90
N ASN A 212 4.01 21.11 14.05
CA ASN A 212 4.25 22.17 13.06
C ASN A 212 3.85 21.74 11.63
N GLU A 213 2.65 21.13 11.50
CA GLU A 213 2.11 20.58 10.25
C GLU A 213 2.78 19.28 9.75
N GLU A 214 3.90 18.87 10.32
CA GLU A 214 4.55 17.58 10.03
C GLU A 214 3.87 16.44 10.79
N LEU A 215 3.57 15.36 10.08
CA LEU A 215 2.88 14.20 10.62
C LEU A 215 3.87 13.22 11.26
N PHE A 216 3.48 12.68 12.42
CA PHE A 216 4.17 11.55 13.01
C PHE A 216 3.19 10.45 13.44
N THR A 217 3.57 9.19 13.25
CA THR A 217 2.70 8.03 13.49
C THR A 217 2.98 7.31 14.80
N LEU A 218 4.09 7.58 15.47
CA LEU A 218 4.46 6.85 16.68
C LEU A 218 4.96 7.79 17.79
N VAL A 219 6.07 8.50 17.55
CA VAL A 219 6.74 9.30 18.58
C VAL A 219 7.36 10.53 17.94
N LEU A 220 7.33 11.63 18.66
CA LEU A 220 8.05 12.86 18.38
C LEU A 220 9.13 13.03 19.44
N GLY A 221 10.38 13.13 19.03
CA GLY A 221 11.51 13.42 19.92
C GLY A 221 11.88 14.88 19.88
N ILE A 222 12.08 15.50 21.05
CA ILE A 222 12.54 16.89 21.21
C ILE A 222 13.78 16.87 22.12
N GLY A 223 14.76 17.74 21.80
CA GLY A 223 15.97 17.82 22.62
C GLY A 223 16.98 16.74 22.32
N PHE A 224 17.44 16.03 23.34
CA PHE A 224 18.49 15.02 23.26
C PHE A 224 18.21 13.92 22.20
N GLU A 225 16.99 13.37 22.14
CA GLU A 225 16.63 12.33 21.19
C GLU A 225 16.70 12.84 19.73
N SER A 226 16.25 14.04 19.47
CA SER A 226 16.33 14.65 18.13
C SER A 226 17.78 14.82 17.67
N ARG A 227 18.63 15.37 18.55
CA ARG A 227 20.08 15.52 18.28
C ARG A 227 20.77 14.18 18.03
N MET A 228 20.45 13.17 18.82
CA MET A 228 21.01 11.83 18.65
C MET A 228 20.66 11.25 17.25
N ILE A 229 19.43 11.42 16.80
CA ILE A 229 18.98 10.96 15.46
C ILE A 229 19.69 11.74 14.36
N GLU A 230 19.84 13.06 14.48
CA GLU A 230 20.55 13.89 13.50
C GLU A 230 22.02 13.50 13.36
N LEU A 231 22.71 13.28 14.48
CA LEU A 231 24.10 12.86 14.49
C LEU A 231 24.26 11.46 13.89
N ALA A 232 23.39 10.51 14.25
CA ALA A 232 23.40 9.18 13.69
C ALA A 232 23.16 9.20 12.16
N ASN A 233 22.27 10.06 11.65
CA ASN A 233 22.01 10.19 10.21
C ASN A 233 23.19 10.83 9.44
N ARG A 234 23.91 11.77 10.03
CA ARG A 234 25.12 12.37 9.44
C ARG A 234 26.28 11.38 9.33
N GLU A 235 26.47 10.52 10.33
CA GLU A 235 27.55 9.55 10.36
C GLU A 235 27.24 8.27 9.53
N THR A 236 25.99 7.88 9.40
CA THR A 236 25.59 6.71 8.56
C THR A 236 25.92 6.94 7.07
N LYS A 237 26.01 8.18 6.61
CA LYS A 237 26.56 8.51 5.30
C LYS A 237 28.08 8.22 5.18
N ASN A 238 28.78 7.98 6.30
CA ASN A 238 30.23 7.79 6.38
C ASN A 238 30.70 6.39 6.82
N GLN A 239 29.98 5.33 6.53
CA GLN A 239 30.47 3.92 6.54
C GLN A 239 30.67 3.18 7.88
N SER A 240 30.00 3.46 8.98
CA SER A 240 30.13 2.57 10.17
C SER A 240 28.89 2.54 11.10
N GLY A 241 27.91 1.74 10.71
CA GLY A 241 26.56 1.65 11.29
C GLY A 241 26.38 1.72 12.83
N GLN A 242 26.86 0.75 13.61
CA GLN A 242 26.63 0.72 15.07
C GLN A 242 27.59 1.61 15.89
N LEU A 243 28.82 1.78 15.42
CA LEU A 243 29.80 2.67 16.06
C LEU A 243 29.45 4.14 15.88
N ALA A 244 28.84 4.51 14.76
CA ALA A 244 28.32 5.84 14.50
C ALA A 244 27.23 6.24 15.50
N TYR A 245 26.32 5.31 15.80
CA TYR A 245 25.26 5.53 16.79
C TYR A 245 25.82 5.76 18.20
N LEU A 246 26.85 5.00 18.61
CA LEU A 246 27.51 5.19 19.90
C LEU A 246 28.29 6.51 19.98
N ASN A 247 28.98 6.90 18.91
CA ASN A 247 29.66 8.20 18.86
C ASN A 247 28.67 9.36 18.91
N GLY A 248 27.55 9.25 18.16
CA GLY A 248 26.46 10.23 18.22
C GLY A 248 25.88 10.37 19.62
N LEU A 249 25.73 9.24 20.34
CA LEU A 249 25.29 9.21 21.73
C LEU A 249 26.26 9.96 22.66
N PHE A 250 27.56 9.70 22.54
CA PHE A 250 28.59 10.38 23.35
C PHE A 250 28.64 11.89 23.09
N HIS A 251 28.55 12.32 21.82
CA HIS A 251 28.50 13.74 21.47
C HIS A 251 27.22 14.41 21.99
N ALA A 252 26.07 13.77 21.82
CA ALA A 252 24.80 14.31 22.31
C ALA A 252 24.78 14.46 23.84
N VAL A 253 25.39 13.52 24.60
CA VAL A 253 25.53 13.61 26.06
C VAL A 253 26.46 14.75 26.46
N SER A 254 27.56 14.97 25.74
CA SER A 254 28.55 16.00 26.07
C SER A 254 28.08 17.41 25.74
N GLU A 255 27.14 17.59 24.83
CA GLU A 255 26.61 18.87 24.38
C GLU A 255 25.14 19.10 24.82
N ASN A 256 24.70 18.36 25.85
CA ASN A 256 23.31 18.39 26.30
C ASN A 256 23.00 19.76 26.97
N GLU A 257 22.38 20.64 26.21
CA GLU A 257 21.94 21.97 26.66
C GLU A 257 20.41 21.92 26.88
N LEU A 258 19.98 22.61 27.94
CA LEU A 258 18.56 22.79 28.23
C LEU A 258 17.90 23.55 27.07
N GLN A 259 16.95 22.90 26.43
CA GLN A 259 16.18 23.51 25.34
C GLN A 259 14.81 23.95 25.85
N LYS A 260 14.48 25.23 25.54
CA LYS A 260 13.18 25.81 25.84
C LYS A 260 12.35 25.84 24.55
N PHE A 261 11.13 25.37 24.63
CA PHE A 261 10.20 25.42 23.53
C PHE A 261 8.78 25.73 24.00
N GLN A 262 7.94 26.16 23.10
CA GLN A 262 6.53 26.37 23.38
C GLN A 262 5.71 25.31 22.66
N ALA A 263 4.77 24.70 23.37
CA ALA A 263 3.84 23.72 22.83
C ALA A 263 2.40 24.15 23.09
N ASN A 264 1.55 23.92 22.13
CA ASN A 264 0.11 24.05 22.26
C ASN A 264 -0.54 22.73 21.85
N PHE A 265 -0.98 21.95 22.82
CA PHE A 265 -1.63 20.66 22.59
C PHE A 265 -3.11 20.89 22.30
N ASP A 266 -3.54 20.53 21.09
CA ASP A 266 -4.94 20.54 20.65
C ASP A 266 -5.67 21.87 20.91
N GLY A 267 -4.96 22.98 20.80
CA GLY A 267 -5.55 24.32 21.00
C GLY A 267 -5.80 24.72 22.44
N GLN A 268 -5.27 24.01 23.43
CA GLN A 268 -5.48 24.30 24.87
C GLN A 268 -4.68 25.50 25.39
N GLY A 269 -3.94 26.15 24.52
CA GLY A 269 -3.08 27.33 24.85
C GLY A 269 -1.59 26.95 24.86
N TRP A 270 -0.76 27.99 24.65
CA TRP A 270 0.70 27.85 24.63
C TRP A 270 1.26 27.64 26.04
N GLN A 271 2.09 26.62 26.16
CA GLN A 271 2.80 26.28 27.41
C GLN A 271 4.30 26.32 27.14
N GLU A 272 5.07 26.93 28.03
CA GLU A 272 6.54 26.86 28.00
C GLU A 272 6.97 25.50 28.60
N MET A 273 7.83 24.83 27.89
CA MET A 273 8.40 23.54 28.28
C MET A 273 9.92 23.58 28.15
N GLU A 274 10.57 22.81 28.97
CA GLU A 274 12.04 22.66 28.98
C GLU A 274 12.37 21.15 28.89
N THR A 275 13.38 20.80 28.11
CA THR A 275 13.93 19.45 28.02
C THR A 275 15.43 19.51 27.78
N ASN A 276 16.13 18.47 28.19
CA ASN A 276 17.56 18.29 27.95
C ASN A 276 17.83 17.49 26.68
#